data_7635a21eb44046ba3581ce8af5c7e9a7
#
_entry.id   7635a21eb44046ba3581ce8af5c7e9a7
#
_cell.length_a   1.000
_cell.length_b   1.000
_cell.length_c   1.000
_cell.angle_alpha   90.00
_cell.angle_beta   90.00
_cell.angle_gamma   90.00
#
_symmetry.space_group_name_H-M   'P 1'
#
loop_
_entity.id
_entity.type
_entity.pdbx_description
1 polymer ?
#
loop_
_entity_poly.entity_id
_entity_poly.type
_entity_poly.pdbx_seq_one_letter_code
_entity_poly.pdbx_strand_id
1 'polypeptide(L)'
;MNKTELVNAIAEKAQISKVDAKKAVDAFVSTVIGALAEGDKIAIVGFGTFSTVEKAARKGINPATKETIEIAAKKIAKFKPGAELADAVK
;
A
#
# COMPACT_ATOMS: atom_id res chain seq x y z
N MET A 1 0.63 1.66 16.45
CA MET A 1 -0.43 2.65 16.10
C MET A 1 -1.45 1.99 15.19
N ASN A 2 -2.72 2.12 15.52
CA ASN A 2 -3.79 1.61 14.69
C ASN A 2 -4.44 2.77 13.89
N LYS A 3 -5.47 2.46 13.11
CA LYS A 3 -6.15 3.48 12.30
C LYS A 3 -6.75 4.60 13.14
N THR A 4 -7.36 4.27 14.27
CA THR A 4 -7.96 5.26 15.17
C THR A 4 -6.91 6.22 15.73
N GLU A 5 -5.79 5.69 16.17
CA GLU A 5 -4.69 6.52 16.68
C GLU A 5 -4.08 7.38 15.57
N LEU A 6 -3.97 6.84 14.36
CA LEU A 6 -3.48 7.58 13.20
C LEU A 6 -4.41 8.75 12.88
N VAL A 7 -5.72 8.52 12.87
CA VAL A 7 -6.72 9.57 12.64
C VAL A 7 -6.61 10.67 13.68
N ASN A 8 -6.47 10.29 14.95
CA ASN A 8 -6.33 11.26 16.03
C ASN A 8 -5.07 12.11 15.89
N ALA A 9 -3.95 11.48 15.53
CA ALA A 9 -2.68 12.18 15.32
C ALA A 9 -2.76 13.16 14.14
N ILE A 10 -3.41 12.75 13.05
CA ILE A 10 -3.60 13.61 11.89
C ILE A 10 -4.50 14.80 12.22
N ALA A 11 -5.59 14.56 12.93
CA ALA A 11 -6.49 15.63 13.35
C ALA A 11 -5.75 16.70 14.16
N GLU A 12 -4.90 16.26 15.07
CA GLU A 12 -4.11 17.16 15.91
C GLU A 12 -3.08 17.94 15.10
N LYS A 13 -2.33 17.27 14.24
CA LYS A 13 -1.29 17.91 13.42
C LYS A 13 -1.86 18.86 12.39
N ALA A 14 -2.97 18.50 11.76
CA ALA A 14 -3.59 19.31 10.72
C ALA A 14 -4.54 20.37 11.30
N GLN A 15 -4.81 20.32 12.62
CA GLN A 15 -5.75 21.22 13.28
C GLN A 15 -7.14 21.16 12.66
N ILE A 16 -7.60 19.94 12.42
CA ILE A 16 -8.93 19.65 11.89
C ILE A 16 -9.67 18.74 12.86
N SER A 17 -10.97 18.59 12.68
CA SER A 17 -11.76 17.69 13.51
C SER A 17 -11.39 16.22 13.26
N LYS A 18 -11.66 15.37 14.23
CA LYS A 18 -11.46 13.93 14.08
C LYS A 18 -12.32 13.35 12.95
N VAL A 19 -13.52 13.88 12.76
CA VAL A 19 -14.41 13.47 11.67
C VAL A 19 -13.77 13.79 10.32
N ASP A 20 -13.24 14.98 10.15
CA ASP A 20 -12.58 15.38 8.91
C ASP A 20 -11.29 14.58 8.69
N ALA A 21 -10.52 14.33 9.74
CA ALA A 21 -9.31 13.53 9.66
C ALA A 21 -9.63 12.10 9.23
N LYS A 22 -10.70 11.51 9.76
CA LYS A 22 -11.14 10.17 9.38
C LYS A 22 -11.53 10.13 7.91
N LYS A 23 -12.28 11.12 7.44
CA LYS A 23 -12.65 11.22 6.03
C LYS A 23 -11.42 11.32 5.13
N ALA A 24 -10.43 12.12 5.55
CA ALA A 24 -9.20 12.28 4.80
C ALA A 24 -8.40 10.96 4.72
N VAL A 25 -8.28 10.24 5.82
CA VAL A 25 -7.59 8.95 5.85
C VAL A 25 -8.32 7.92 5.00
N ASP A 26 -9.64 7.82 5.13
CA ASP A 26 -10.45 6.89 4.35
C ASP A 26 -10.35 7.19 2.85
N ALA A 27 -10.41 8.47 2.48
CA ALA A 27 -10.25 8.89 1.08
C ALA A 27 -8.86 8.57 0.54
N PHE A 28 -7.83 8.79 1.35
CA PHE A 28 -6.45 8.47 0.98
C PHE A 28 -6.30 6.97 0.70
N VAL A 29 -6.78 6.13 1.61
CA VAL A 29 -6.70 4.68 1.46
C VAL A 29 -7.46 4.21 0.22
N SER A 30 -8.69 4.69 0.02
CA SER A 30 -9.49 4.36 -1.16
C SER A 30 -8.81 4.77 -2.46
N THR A 31 -8.20 5.95 -2.46
CA THR A 31 -7.50 6.47 -3.64
C THR A 31 -6.28 5.61 -3.96
N VAL A 32 -5.50 5.23 -2.94
CA VAL A 32 -4.34 4.37 -3.13
C VAL A 32 -4.76 3.00 -3.67
N ILE A 33 -5.78 2.40 -3.07
CA ILE A 33 -6.29 1.10 -3.51
C ILE A 33 -6.75 1.17 -4.97
N GLY A 34 -7.54 2.19 -5.32
CA GLY A 34 -8.04 2.35 -6.68
C GLY A 34 -6.94 2.56 -7.71
N ALA A 35 -5.97 3.41 -7.40
CA ALA A 35 -4.86 3.69 -8.29
C ALA A 35 -3.99 2.45 -8.53
N LEU A 36 -3.65 1.72 -7.46
CA LEU A 36 -2.84 0.52 -7.57
C LEU A 36 -3.58 -0.61 -8.29
N ALA A 37 -4.89 -0.70 -8.11
CA ALA A 37 -5.70 -1.68 -8.83
C ALA A 37 -5.67 -1.45 -10.34
N GLU A 38 -5.53 -0.20 -10.77
CA GLU A 38 -5.39 0.17 -12.17
C GLU A 38 -3.95 0.07 -12.69
N GLY A 39 -3.01 -0.27 -11.82
CA GLY A 39 -1.60 -0.35 -12.18
C GLY A 39 -0.86 0.98 -12.15
N ASP A 40 -1.46 2.00 -11.58
CA ASP A 40 -0.85 3.32 -11.45
C ASP A 40 0.11 3.37 -10.27
N LYS A 41 0.96 4.38 -10.25
CA LYS A 41 1.90 4.63 -9.15
C LYS A 41 1.52 5.91 -8.43
N ILE A 42 1.78 5.92 -7.12
CA ILE A 42 1.59 7.13 -6.32
C ILE A 42 2.92 7.49 -5.69
N ALA A 43 3.52 8.57 -6.16
CA ALA A 43 4.78 9.08 -5.60
C ALA A 43 4.48 10.25 -4.68
N ILE A 44 4.86 10.13 -3.42
CA ILE A 44 4.69 11.20 -2.42
C ILE A 44 6.07 11.69 -2.05
N VAL A 45 6.38 12.92 -2.45
CA VAL A 45 7.68 13.54 -2.18
C VAL A 45 7.93 13.59 -0.68
N GLY A 46 9.10 13.13 -0.25
CA GLY A 46 9.49 13.11 1.15
C GLY A 46 8.94 11.94 1.95
N PHE A 47 8.09 11.10 1.36
CA PHE A 47 7.51 9.95 2.05
C PHE A 47 7.87 8.64 1.37
N GLY A 48 7.48 8.45 0.13
CA GLY A 48 7.77 7.22 -0.60
C GLY A 48 6.87 7.05 -1.80
N THR A 49 6.98 5.90 -2.42
CA THR A 49 6.22 5.57 -3.62
C THR A 49 5.47 4.28 -3.44
N PHE A 50 4.16 4.32 -3.68
CA PHE A 50 3.32 3.13 -3.77
C PHE A 50 3.29 2.68 -5.22
N SER A 51 3.50 1.40 -5.46
CA SER A 51 3.48 0.86 -6.82
C SER A 51 2.93 -0.56 -6.81
N THR A 52 2.67 -1.06 -8.00
CA THR A 52 2.22 -2.43 -8.18
C THR A 52 3.27 -3.19 -8.95
N VAL A 53 3.56 -4.41 -8.51
CA VAL A 53 4.44 -5.33 -9.23
C VAL A 53 3.59 -6.49 -9.70
N GLU A 54 3.70 -6.79 -10.99
CA GLU A 54 3.00 -7.91 -11.58
C GLU A 54 3.91 -9.11 -11.62
N LYS A 55 3.50 -10.20 -10.97
CA LYS A 55 4.20 -11.47 -11.07
C LYS A 55 3.55 -12.30 -12.17
N ALA A 56 4.36 -12.72 -13.14
CA ALA A 56 3.90 -13.53 -14.25
C ALA A 56 3.37 -14.88 -13.78
N ALA A 57 2.44 -15.45 -14.52
CA ALA A 57 1.98 -16.82 -14.30
C ALA A 57 3.17 -17.76 -14.44
N ARG A 58 3.23 -18.77 -13.59
CA ARG A 58 4.30 -19.77 -13.62
C ARG A 58 3.75 -21.14 -13.29
N LYS A 59 4.47 -22.16 -13.70
CA LYS A 59 4.12 -23.53 -13.37
C LYS A 59 4.85 -23.96 -12.10
N GLY A 60 4.12 -24.58 -11.19
CA GLY A 60 4.68 -25.15 -9.98
C GLY A 60 4.34 -26.63 -9.91
N ILE A 61 4.92 -27.33 -8.95
CA ILE A 61 4.66 -28.75 -8.73
C ILE A 61 3.98 -28.88 -7.37
N ASN A 62 2.84 -29.58 -7.36
CA ASN A 62 2.16 -29.89 -6.11
C ASN A 62 2.96 -30.99 -5.40
N PRO A 63 3.52 -30.73 -4.20
CA PRO A 63 4.37 -31.71 -3.52
C PRO A 63 3.60 -32.96 -3.05
N ALA A 64 2.29 -32.86 -2.88
CA ALA A 64 1.46 -34.00 -2.43
C ALA A 64 1.16 -34.97 -3.57
N THR A 65 0.82 -34.44 -4.75
CA THR A 65 0.42 -35.25 -5.91
C THR A 65 1.47 -35.32 -7.00
N LYS A 66 2.49 -34.46 -6.93
CA LYS A 66 3.52 -34.27 -7.94
C LYS A 66 2.97 -33.85 -9.30
N GLU A 67 1.75 -33.35 -9.33
CA GLU A 67 1.16 -32.83 -10.55
C GLU A 67 1.63 -31.38 -10.79
N THR A 68 1.79 -31.03 -12.06
CA THR A 68 2.11 -29.67 -12.45
C THR A 68 0.87 -28.79 -12.28
N ILE A 69 1.00 -27.72 -11.51
CA ILE A 69 -0.07 -26.75 -11.32
C ILE A 69 0.35 -25.41 -11.92
N GLU A 70 -0.63 -24.66 -12.38
CA GLU A 70 -0.41 -23.34 -12.94
C GLU A 70 -0.71 -22.29 -11.89
N ILE A 71 0.29 -21.46 -11.58
CA ILE A 71 0.14 -20.37 -10.63
C ILE A 71 -0.20 -19.11 -11.43
N ALA A 72 -1.41 -18.59 -11.20
CA ALA A 72 -1.90 -17.42 -11.93
C ALA A 72 -1.05 -16.17 -11.65
N ALA A 73 -1.00 -15.28 -12.63
CA ALA A 73 -0.38 -13.97 -12.48
C ALA A 73 -1.04 -13.19 -11.35
N LYS A 74 -0.25 -12.48 -10.56
CA LYS A 74 -0.75 -11.67 -9.45
C LYS A 74 -0.16 -10.28 -9.50
N LYS A 75 -0.97 -9.30 -9.10
CA LYS A 75 -0.49 -7.94 -8.82
C LYS A 75 -0.26 -7.81 -7.32
N ILE A 76 0.90 -7.31 -6.94
CA ILE A 76 1.27 -7.13 -5.54
C ILE A 76 1.56 -5.65 -5.32
N ALA A 77 0.92 -5.07 -4.32
CA ALA A 77 1.20 -3.71 -3.92
C ALA A 77 2.55 -3.65 -3.19
N LYS A 78 3.37 -2.66 -3.55
CA LYS A 78 4.66 -2.42 -2.90
C LYS A 78 4.79 -0.97 -2.51
N PHE A 79 5.50 -0.74 -1.42
CA PHE A 79 5.84 0.59 -0.95
C PHE A 79 7.36 0.72 -0.87
N LYS A 80 7.90 1.74 -1.55
CA LYS A 80 9.32 2.04 -1.48
C LYS A 80 9.49 3.33 -0.67
N PRO A 81 10.14 3.28 0.51
CA PRO A 81 10.35 4.49 1.30
C PRO A 81 11.20 5.51 0.56
N GLY A 82 10.85 6.78 0.71
CA GLY A 82 11.68 7.87 0.23
C GLY A 82 12.86 8.12 1.16
N ALA A 83 13.79 8.96 0.73
CA ALA A 83 15.00 9.25 1.50
C ALA A 83 14.69 9.81 2.89
N GLU A 84 13.75 10.74 2.99
CA GLU A 84 13.38 11.34 4.27
C GLU A 84 12.79 10.33 5.26
N LEU A 85 11.93 9.44 4.77
CA LEU A 85 11.35 8.40 5.61
C LEU A 85 12.40 7.38 6.04
N ALA A 86 13.24 6.95 5.13
CA ALA A 86 14.31 6.01 5.43
C ALA A 86 15.28 6.58 6.47
N ASP A 87 15.62 7.86 6.36
CA ASP A 87 16.48 8.54 7.33
C ASP A 87 15.83 8.67 8.71
N ALA A 88 14.51 8.88 8.74
CA ALA A 88 13.79 9.04 10.00
C ALA A 88 13.71 7.76 10.83
N VAL A 89 13.78 6.60 10.18
CA VAL A 89 13.61 5.30 10.85
C VAL A 89 14.89 4.46 10.93
N LYS A 90 16.00 5.01 10.51
CA LYS A 90 17.27 4.27 10.57
C LYS A 90 17.89 4.21 11.96
#